data_b1c574ef0a89eb03947a3d8de07ab328
#
_entry.id   b1c574ef0a89eb03947a3d8de07ab328
#
_cell.length_a   1.000
_cell.length_b   1.000
_cell.length_c   1.000
_cell.angle_alpha   90.00
_cell.angle_beta   90.00
_cell.angle_gamma   90.00
#
_symmetry.space_group_name_H-M   'P 1'
#
loop_
_entity.id
_entity.type
_entity.pdbx_description
1 polymer ?
#
loop_
_entity_poly.entity_id
_entity_poly.type
_entity_poly.pdbx_seq_one_letter_code
_entity_poly.pdbx_strand_id
1 'polypeptide(L)'
;MKEFIISEAQAETAVLVALVTKTQNEQKTAEYLDELEFLAETAGAVTIKRFTQKMDGPSSVTYVGKGKLEEIRAFIEQEEEQEREVGMVIFDDELSAKQLRNIEQALKVKILDRTRLAL
;
A
#
# COMPACT_ATOMS: atom_id res chain seq x y z
N MET A 1 9.22 29.17 -19.54
CA MET A 1 8.95 28.53 -19.46
C MET A 1 8.50 27.88 -18.84
N LYS A 2 8.09 27.69 -18.51
CA LYS A 2 7.66 27.00 -18.02
C LYS A 2 6.88 26.22 -18.17
N GLU A 3 6.53 25.92 -18.47
CA GLU A 3 5.98 25.20 -18.75
C GLU A 3 5.91 24.17 -18.56
N PHE A 4 6.07 23.77 -18.50
CA PHE A 4 6.30 22.81 -18.30
C PHE A 4 6.41 22.06 -17.41
N ILE A 5 6.55 22.55 -17.27
CA ILE A 5 6.92 22.15 -16.05
C ILE A 5 5.97 21.28 -15.38
N ILE A 6 4.83 21.38 -15.78
CA ILE A 6 3.87 20.54 -15.25
C ILE A 6 4.20 19.13 -15.37
N SER A 7 4.85 18.83 -16.37
CA SER A 7 5.24 17.49 -16.58
C SER A 7 6.09 16.99 -15.50
N GLU A 8 6.50 17.90 -14.64
CA GLU A 8 7.29 17.46 -13.59
C GLU A 8 6.52 17.14 -12.41
N ALA A 9 5.23 17.13 -12.50
CA ALA A 9 4.45 16.69 -11.40
C ALA A 9 4.96 15.32 -11.07
N GLN A 10 5.32 15.13 -9.85
CA GLN A 10 5.88 13.90 -9.42
C GLN A 10 4.84 12.81 -9.39
N ALA A 11 5.24 11.60 -9.74
CA ALA A 11 4.38 10.45 -9.61
C ALA A 11 4.07 10.25 -8.14
N GLU A 12 2.86 9.81 -7.86
CA GLU A 12 2.52 9.45 -6.49
C GLU A 12 3.33 8.24 -6.07
N THR A 13 3.77 8.23 -4.82
CA THR A 13 4.49 7.09 -4.30
C THR A 13 3.52 6.13 -3.63
N ALA A 14 3.84 4.86 -3.69
CA ALA A 14 2.97 3.82 -3.16
C ALA A 14 3.74 2.85 -2.29
N VAL A 15 3.07 2.41 -1.22
CA VAL A 15 3.54 1.34 -0.36
C VAL A 15 2.58 0.18 -0.59
N LEU A 16 3.11 -1.01 -0.81
CA LEU A 16 2.28 -2.19 -1.06
C LEU A 16 2.28 -3.10 0.15
N VAL A 17 1.13 -3.69 0.44
CA VAL A 17 0.97 -4.56 1.62
C VAL A 17 0.27 -5.84 1.21
N ALA A 18 0.81 -6.98 1.63
CA ALA A 18 0.21 -8.28 1.34
C ALA A 18 0.45 -9.24 2.49
N LEU A 19 -0.32 -10.31 2.53
CA LEU A 19 -0.19 -11.34 3.55
C LEU A 19 0.38 -12.61 2.95
N VAL A 20 1.10 -13.34 3.80
CA VAL A 20 1.52 -14.71 3.51
C VAL A 20 0.66 -15.58 4.40
N THR A 21 -0.09 -16.52 3.83
CA THR A 21 -1.00 -17.36 4.58
C THR A 21 -0.76 -18.83 4.22
N LYS A 22 -1.53 -19.71 4.83
CA LYS A 22 -1.39 -21.14 4.54
C LYS A 22 -1.70 -21.48 3.08
N THR A 23 -2.56 -20.68 2.45
CA THR A 23 -2.95 -20.93 1.06
C THR A 23 -2.27 -19.99 0.09
N GLN A 24 -1.40 -19.12 0.58
CA GLN A 24 -0.69 -18.16 -0.26
C GLN A 24 0.72 -18.01 0.31
N ASN A 25 1.64 -18.88 -0.15
CA ASN A 25 3.00 -18.90 0.39
C ASN A 25 3.79 -17.68 -0.06
N GLU A 26 5.01 -17.56 0.44
CA GLU A 26 5.84 -16.39 0.17
C GLU A 26 6.08 -16.15 -1.30
N GLN A 27 6.30 -17.24 -2.05
CA GLN A 27 6.54 -17.10 -3.48
C GLN A 27 5.30 -16.57 -4.19
N LYS A 28 4.13 -17.12 -3.86
CA LYS A 28 2.90 -16.68 -4.48
C LYS A 28 2.58 -15.23 -4.10
N THR A 29 2.83 -14.86 -2.85
CA THR A 29 2.63 -13.49 -2.40
C THR A 29 3.53 -12.54 -3.17
N ALA A 30 4.80 -12.93 -3.40
CA ALA A 30 5.71 -12.10 -4.17
C ALA A 30 5.24 -11.92 -5.59
N GLU A 31 4.70 -12.98 -6.21
CA GLU A 31 4.17 -12.88 -7.57
C GLU A 31 2.98 -11.92 -7.63
N TYR A 32 2.10 -12.01 -6.64
CA TYR A 32 0.96 -11.10 -6.59
C TYR A 32 1.41 -9.66 -6.36
N LEU A 33 2.43 -9.46 -5.55
CA LEU A 33 2.96 -8.11 -5.34
C LEU A 33 3.62 -7.56 -6.58
N ASP A 34 4.30 -8.42 -7.37
CA ASP A 34 4.87 -7.99 -8.64
C ASP A 34 3.76 -7.50 -9.57
N GLU A 35 2.65 -8.23 -9.61
CA GLU A 35 1.52 -7.85 -10.43
C GLU A 35 0.90 -6.55 -9.93
N LEU A 36 0.74 -6.44 -8.62
CA LEU A 36 0.16 -5.24 -8.03
C LEU A 36 1.04 -4.02 -8.32
N GLU A 37 2.35 -4.19 -8.23
CA GLU A 37 3.28 -3.11 -8.54
C GLU A 37 3.14 -2.67 -9.99
N PHE A 38 3.01 -3.64 -10.90
CA PHE A 38 2.80 -3.34 -12.31
C PHE A 38 1.51 -2.54 -12.50
N LEU A 39 0.43 -2.96 -11.84
CA LEU A 39 -0.84 -2.24 -11.94
C LEU A 39 -0.72 -0.83 -11.39
N ALA A 40 -0.01 -0.66 -10.28
CA ALA A 40 0.20 0.66 -9.70
C ALA A 40 0.99 1.55 -10.64
N GLU A 41 2.01 1.00 -11.30
CA GLU A 41 2.81 1.75 -12.24
C GLU A 41 1.99 2.19 -13.44
N THR A 42 1.10 1.34 -13.95
CA THR A 42 0.25 1.74 -15.06
C THR A 42 -0.73 2.84 -14.66
N ALA A 43 -1.00 2.96 -13.36
CA ALA A 43 -1.86 4.03 -12.84
C ALA A 43 -1.05 5.26 -12.46
N GLY A 44 0.26 5.27 -12.71
CA GLY A 44 1.09 6.44 -12.48
C GLY A 44 1.78 6.49 -11.13
N ALA A 45 1.78 5.41 -10.38
CA ALA A 45 2.40 5.40 -9.06
C ALA A 45 3.76 4.70 -9.09
N VAL A 46 4.63 5.08 -8.16
CA VAL A 46 5.95 4.48 -8.02
C VAL A 46 5.99 3.77 -6.67
N THR A 47 6.27 2.48 -6.69
CA THR A 47 6.35 1.70 -5.45
C THR A 47 7.67 1.95 -4.76
N ILE A 48 7.61 2.35 -3.49
CA ILE A 48 8.82 2.63 -2.73
C ILE A 48 9.07 1.63 -1.61
N LYS A 49 8.07 0.80 -1.28
CA LYS A 49 8.23 -0.16 -0.19
C LYS A 49 7.16 -1.23 -0.28
N ARG A 50 7.51 -2.45 0.10
CA ARG A 50 6.56 -3.55 0.24
C ARG A 50 6.59 -4.03 1.68
N PHE A 51 5.42 -4.29 2.26
CA PHE A 51 5.31 -4.93 3.57
C PHE A 51 4.57 -6.24 3.41
N THR A 52 5.05 -7.28 4.06
CA THR A 52 4.33 -8.55 4.10
C THR A 52 4.24 -9.00 5.55
N GLN A 53 3.23 -9.79 5.83
CA GLN A 53 3.07 -10.37 7.16
C GLN A 53 2.51 -11.78 7.03
N LYS A 54 3.08 -12.70 7.79
CA LYS A 54 2.59 -14.07 7.82
C LYS A 54 1.46 -14.14 8.85
N MET A 55 0.29 -14.57 8.42
CA MET A 55 -0.88 -14.69 9.28
C MET A 55 -1.71 -15.87 8.82
N ASP A 56 -2.59 -16.37 9.68
CA ASP A 56 -3.53 -17.43 9.28
C ASP A 56 -4.53 -16.89 8.27
N GLY A 57 -4.88 -15.63 8.38
CA GLY A 57 -5.80 -14.95 7.48
C GLY A 57 -5.85 -13.49 7.86
N PRO A 58 -6.56 -12.67 7.08
CA PRO A 58 -6.59 -11.23 7.37
C PRO A 58 -7.38 -10.91 8.64
N SER A 59 -6.94 -9.87 9.33
CA SER A 59 -7.70 -9.33 10.46
C SER A 59 -8.95 -8.66 9.91
N SER A 60 -10.09 -8.92 10.54
CA SER A 60 -11.34 -8.29 10.11
C SER A 60 -11.38 -6.81 10.46
N VAL A 61 -10.45 -6.34 11.27
CA VAL A 61 -10.42 -4.95 11.71
C VAL A 61 -9.48 -4.11 10.87
N THR A 62 -8.25 -4.58 10.67
CA THR A 62 -7.21 -3.79 10.01
C THR A 62 -6.45 -4.56 8.94
N TYR A 63 -6.94 -5.72 8.53
CA TYR A 63 -6.32 -6.57 7.51
C TYR A 63 -4.98 -7.16 7.98
N VAL A 64 -4.05 -6.34 8.46
CA VAL A 64 -2.79 -6.80 9.05
C VAL A 64 -2.90 -6.70 10.56
N GLY A 65 -1.94 -7.29 11.29
CA GLY A 65 -1.92 -7.19 12.73
C GLY A 65 -1.53 -5.80 13.18
N LYS A 66 -1.77 -5.52 14.46
CA LYS A 66 -1.47 -4.20 15.03
C LYS A 66 -0.02 -3.81 14.91
N GLY A 67 0.87 -4.76 15.13
CA GLY A 67 2.30 -4.47 15.04
C GLY A 67 2.73 -4.08 13.63
N LYS A 68 2.19 -4.79 12.65
CA LYS A 68 2.52 -4.48 11.27
C LYS A 68 1.92 -3.14 10.86
N LEU A 69 0.70 -2.85 11.30
CA LEU A 69 0.08 -1.57 11.00
C LEU A 69 0.92 -0.42 11.57
N GLU A 70 1.42 -0.61 12.79
CA GLU A 70 2.26 0.39 13.42
C GLU A 70 3.59 0.55 12.68
N GLU A 71 4.13 -0.55 12.18
CA GLU A 71 5.36 -0.54 11.41
C GLU A 71 5.17 0.27 10.12
N ILE A 72 4.03 0.09 9.46
CA ILE A 72 3.72 0.84 8.25
C ILE A 72 3.55 2.32 8.58
N ARG A 73 2.86 2.62 9.68
CA ARG A 73 2.66 4.01 10.10
C ARG A 73 4.00 4.68 10.38
N ALA A 74 4.90 3.97 11.04
CA ALA A 74 6.21 4.52 11.37
C ALA A 74 7.02 4.81 10.11
N PHE A 75 6.91 3.92 9.11
CA PHE A 75 7.59 4.13 7.84
C PHE A 75 7.08 5.41 7.17
N ILE A 76 5.77 5.58 7.15
CA ILE A 76 5.16 6.77 6.53
C ILE A 76 5.64 8.03 7.22
N GLU A 77 5.65 8.02 8.56
CA GLU A 77 6.10 9.19 9.32
C GLU A 77 7.57 9.51 9.07
N GLN A 78 8.39 8.47 8.97
CA GLN A 78 9.81 8.67 8.74
C GLN A 78 10.05 9.26 7.36
N GLU A 79 9.27 8.83 6.36
CA GLU A 79 9.39 9.39 5.03
C GLU A 79 8.98 10.86 5.02
N GLU A 80 7.92 11.19 5.74
CA GLU A 80 7.47 12.58 5.84
C GLU A 80 8.50 13.48 6.48
N GLU A 81 9.18 12.97 7.50
CA GLU A 81 10.23 13.74 8.16
C GLU A 81 11.38 14.06 7.22
N GLN A 82 11.56 13.25 6.21
CA GLN A 82 12.59 13.47 5.21
C GLN A 82 12.02 14.15 3.97
N GLU A 83 10.84 14.72 4.10
CA GLU A 83 10.17 15.46 3.04
C GLU A 83 9.88 14.59 1.81
N ARG A 84 9.64 13.31 2.05
CA ARG A 84 9.22 12.37 1.00
C ARG A 84 7.84 11.85 1.39
N GLU A 85 6.82 12.49 0.86
CA GLU A 85 5.47 12.14 1.22
C GLU A 85 5.05 10.83 0.58
N VAL A 86 4.42 9.95 1.36
CA VAL A 86 3.86 8.72 0.83
C VAL A 86 2.47 9.04 0.29
N GLY A 87 2.25 8.77 -0.98
CA GLY A 87 0.99 9.11 -1.62
C GLY A 87 -0.14 8.18 -1.29
N MET A 88 0.15 6.88 -1.19
CA MET A 88 -0.90 5.90 -0.95
C MET A 88 -0.33 4.60 -0.42
N VAL A 89 -1.20 3.81 0.20
CA VAL A 89 -0.87 2.44 0.61
C VAL A 89 -1.88 1.54 -0.08
N ILE A 90 -1.41 0.52 -0.79
CA ILE A 90 -2.26 -0.37 -1.56
C ILE A 90 -2.18 -1.77 -0.97
N PHE A 91 -3.33 -2.31 -0.60
CA PHE A 91 -3.43 -3.65 -0.04
C PHE A 91 -3.76 -4.64 -1.14
N ASP A 92 -3.07 -5.76 -1.15
CA ASP A 92 -3.22 -6.75 -2.21
C ASP A 92 -4.36 -7.70 -1.90
N ASP A 93 -5.56 -7.16 -1.80
CA ASP A 93 -6.77 -7.91 -1.53
C ASP A 93 -7.93 -6.92 -1.61
N GLU A 94 -9.12 -7.38 -1.34
CA GLU A 94 -10.27 -6.50 -1.26
C GLU A 94 -10.52 -6.18 0.22
N LEU A 95 -10.60 -4.90 0.55
CA LEU A 95 -10.82 -4.47 1.93
C LEU A 95 -12.30 -4.21 2.17
N SER A 96 -12.78 -4.63 3.34
CA SER A 96 -14.14 -4.29 3.73
C SER A 96 -14.20 -2.81 4.10
N ALA A 97 -15.41 -2.28 4.17
CA ALA A 97 -15.60 -0.88 4.58
C ALA A 97 -15.02 -0.62 5.96
N LYS A 98 -15.17 -1.59 6.86
CA LYS A 98 -14.65 -1.46 8.21
C LYS A 98 -13.11 -1.44 8.21
N GLN A 99 -12.51 -2.37 7.48
CA GLN A 99 -11.05 -2.40 7.38
C GLN A 99 -10.53 -1.10 6.78
N LEU A 100 -11.13 -0.66 5.69
CA LEU A 100 -10.70 0.55 5.01
C LEU A 100 -10.74 1.75 5.95
N ARG A 101 -11.85 1.92 6.66
CA ARG A 101 -12.01 3.05 7.57
C ARG A 101 -10.98 3.02 8.70
N ASN A 102 -10.76 1.84 9.28
CA ASN A 102 -9.82 1.73 10.39
C ASN A 102 -8.39 1.97 9.93
N ILE A 103 -8.04 1.47 8.75
CA ILE A 103 -6.70 1.67 8.22
C ILE A 103 -6.47 3.13 7.86
N GLU A 104 -7.47 3.77 7.26
CA GLU A 104 -7.36 5.20 6.93
C GLU A 104 -7.12 6.03 8.17
N GLN A 105 -7.83 5.73 9.25
CA GLN A 105 -7.66 6.47 10.50
C GLN A 105 -6.27 6.27 11.08
N ALA A 106 -5.72 5.08 10.93
CA ALA A 106 -4.42 4.77 11.49
C ALA A 106 -3.28 5.36 10.67
N LEU A 107 -3.36 5.26 9.37
CA LEU A 107 -2.24 5.65 8.50
C LEU A 107 -2.34 7.06 7.96
N LYS A 108 -3.55 7.59 7.85
CA LYS A 108 -3.80 8.97 7.44
C LYS A 108 -3.24 9.31 6.06
N VAL A 109 -3.25 8.33 5.16
CA VAL A 109 -2.90 8.53 3.76
C VAL A 109 -3.97 7.81 2.94
N LYS A 110 -3.97 8.03 1.64
CA LYS A 110 -4.92 7.38 0.76
C LYS A 110 -4.71 5.87 0.80
N ILE A 111 -5.79 5.12 1.01
CA ILE A 111 -5.73 3.67 1.07
C ILE A 111 -6.51 3.11 -0.11
N LEU A 112 -5.85 2.22 -0.84
CA LEU A 112 -6.46 1.54 -1.97
C LEU A 112 -6.35 0.04 -1.75
N ASP A 113 -7.16 -0.71 -2.47
CA ASP A 113 -7.02 -2.16 -2.52
C ASP A 113 -7.00 -2.53 -4.00
N ARG A 114 -6.86 -3.82 -4.28
CA ARG A 114 -6.72 -4.28 -5.66
C ARG A 114 -7.95 -3.89 -6.49
N THR A 115 -9.13 -3.96 -5.92
CA THR A 115 -10.34 -3.61 -6.63
C THR A 115 -10.41 -2.12 -6.97
N ARG A 116 -10.09 -1.28 -6.00
CA ARG A 116 -10.13 0.17 -6.21
C ARG A 116 -9.05 0.64 -7.16
N LEU A 117 -7.89 -0.03 -7.13
CA LEU A 117 -6.80 0.34 -8.02
C LEU A 117 -7.17 0.04 -9.48
N ALA A 118 -7.93 -1.03 -9.71
CA ALA A 118 -8.30 -1.43 -11.05
C ALA A 118 -9.35 -0.53 -11.67
N LEU A 119 -10.02 0.27 -10.86
CA LEU A 119 -10.98 1.21 -11.38
C LEU A 119 -10.26 2.43 -11.94
#